data_021bfa11629c053408632d4312686dc3
#
_entry.id   021bfa11629c053408632d4312686dc3
#
_cell.length_a   1.000
_cell.length_b   1.000
_cell.length_c   1.000
_cell.angle_alpha   90.00
_cell.angle_beta   90.00
_cell.angle_gamma   90.00
#
_symmetry.space_group_name_H-M   'P 1'
#
loop_
_entity.id
_entity.type
_entity.pdbx_description
1 polymer ?
#
loop_
_entity_poly.entity_id
_entity_poly.type
_entity_poly.pdbx_seq_one_letter_code
_entity_poly.pdbx_strand_id
1 'polypeptide(L)'
;PHTTTRRQRQMCIRDRNSVAEALGMSLPGCAVIPAPYREREQISFETGSRIVKMVHEDLTPSKIMTKKAFENAVIVASAIGASSNCTTHLIAIAKHMGVKFDLSNWQKLGHKIPLLANCQPAGEHLMEGFYRAGGIPAIMKELMKNKKIHQNLITVTGKTVAQNLRKKIDVDRDVIKTFKDNLTDKAGFLVMKGNFFSSAIMKTSVISKEFRDRYLSNPKHPNVFKGKAVVFEGPEDYHDRINSKKLKIDENSILIIRGCGPVGYPGSAEVVNICLLYTSDAADEWWG
;
A
#
# COMPACT_ATOMS: atom_id res chain seq x y z
N PRO A 1 1.23 18.44 -17.42
CA PRO A 1 2.35 17.82 -16.71
C PRO A 1 2.17 17.72 -15.18
N HIS A 2 1.30 18.57 -14.56
CA HIS A 2 1.14 18.59 -13.09
C HIS A 2 0.05 17.67 -12.54
N THR A 3 -0.79 17.06 -13.37
CA THR A 3 -1.92 16.24 -12.91
C THR A 3 -1.51 14.85 -12.45
N THR A 4 -0.52 14.25 -13.07
CA THR A 4 -0.04 12.89 -12.83
C THR A 4 0.65 12.75 -11.47
N THR A 5 1.60 13.61 -11.17
CA THR A 5 2.33 13.64 -9.89
C THR A 5 1.40 13.91 -8.71
N ARG A 6 0.35 14.72 -8.92
CA ARG A 6 -0.66 15.00 -7.89
C ARG A 6 -1.53 13.79 -7.57
N ARG A 7 -1.91 13.00 -8.58
CA ARG A 7 -2.67 11.75 -8.39
C ARG A 7 -1.86 10.69 -7.64
N GLN A 8 -0.59 10.50 -7.98
CA GLN A 8 0.30 9.55 -7.28
C GLN A 8 0.50 9.94 -5.81
N ARG A 9 0.78 11.20 -5.50
CA ARG A 9 0.87 11.69 -4.12
C ARG A 9 -0.42 11.45 -3.34
N GLN A 10 -1.57 11.64 -3.97
CA GLN A 10 -2.87 11.39 -3.33
C GLN A 10 -3.08 9.90 -3.02
N MET A 11 -2.62 8.99 -3.86
CA MET A 11 -2.72 7.54 -3.60
C MET A 11 -1.84 7.12 -2.44
N CYS A 12 -0.57 7.54 -2.40
CA CYS A 12 0.35 7.23 -1.30
C CYS A 12 -0.13 7.77 0.05
N ILE A 13 -0.71 8.96 0.10
CA ILE A 13 -1.28 9.54 1.32
C ILE A 13 -2.47 8.71 1.80
N ARG A 14 -3.37 8.32 0.89
CA ARG A 14 -4.54 7.50 1.22
C ARG A 14 -4.18 6.13 1.74
N ASP A 15 -3.18 5.49 1.15
CA ASP A 15 -2.70 4.18 1.61
C ASP A 15 -2.18 4.25 3.05
N ARG A 16 -1.44 5.31 3.39
CA ARG A 16 -0.96 5.52 4.76
C ARG A 16 -2.11 5.79 5.73
N ASN A 17 -3.12 6.58 5.34
CA ASN A 17 -4.32 6.78 6.14
C ASN A 17 -5.09 5.47 6.36
N SER A 18 -5.21 4.64 5.31
CA SER A 18 -5.85 3.33 5.37
C SER A 18 -5.14 2.39 6.34
N VAL A 19 -3.81 2.42 6.33
CA VAL A 19 -2.98 1.65 7.26
C VAL A 19 -3.12 2.17 8.70
N ALA A 20 -3.18 3.49 8.92
CA ALA A 20 -3.42 4.07 10.23
C ALA A 20 -4.80 3.69 10.80
N GLU A 21 -5.82 3.63 9.94
CA GLU A 21 -7.15 3.15 10.34
C GLU A 21 -7.13 1.66 10.71
N ALA A 22 -6.47 0.83 9.90
CA ALA A 22 -6.31 -0.60 10.18
C ALA A 22 -5.49 -0.88 11.45
N LEU A 23 -4.52 -0.01 11.77
CA LEU A 23 -3.74 -0.02 13.01
C LEU A 23 -4.59 0.34 14.24
N GLY A 24 -5.77 0.90 14.04
CA GLY A 24 -6.66 1.36 15.11
C GLY A 24 -6.41 2.80 15.57
N MET A 25 -5.55 3.55 14.86
CA MET A 25 -5.14 4.93 15.21
C MET A 25 -5.97 6.02 14.52
N SER A 26 -7.00 5.64 13.77
CA SER A 26 -7.95 6.56 13.16
C SER A 26 -9.38 6.13 13.42
N LEU A 27 -10.32 7.07 13.36
CA LEU A 27 -11.74 6.77 13.46
C LEU A 27 -12.18 5.91 12.25
N PRO A 28 -13.04 4.90 12.44
CA PRO A 28 -13.48 4.02 11.37
C PRO A 28 -14.12 4.79 10.20
N GLY A 29 -13.67 4.50 8.98
CA GLY A 29 -14.16 5.10 7.74
C GLY A 29 -13.51 6.44 7.37
N CYS A 30 -12.61 6.97 8.20
CA CYS A 30 -12.03 8.30 7.93
C CYS A 30 -10.96 8.30 6.84
N ALA A 31 -10.27 7.18 6.63
CA ALA A 31 -9.07 7.13 5.80
C ALA A 31 -9.30 7.54 4.34
N VAL A 32 -10.43 7.17 3.79
CA VAL A 32 -10.71 7.28 2.35
C VAL A 32 -11.78 8.32 2.00
N ILE A 33 -12.26 9.11 2.97
CA ILE A 33 -13.19 10.21 2.69
C ILE A 33 -12.53 11.18 1.70
N PRO A 34 -13.15 11.47 0.53
CA PRO A 34 -12.59 12.43 -0.41
C PRO A 34 -12.45 13.83 0.20
N ALA A 35 -11.39 14.55 -0.19
CA ALA A 35 -11.09 15.87 0.40
C ALA A 35 -12.23 16.90 0.32
N PRO A 36 -12.99 16.99 -0.81
CA PRO A 36 -14.07 17.98 -0.95
C PRO A 36 -15.39 17.58 -0.24
N TYR A 37 -15.43 16.42 0.41
CA TYR A 37 -16.66 15.92 1.03
C TYR A 37 -16.86 16.55 2.42
N ARG A 38 -18.10 16.94 2.70
CA ARG A 38 -18.52 17.49 4.00
C ARG A 38 -18.17 16.57 5.18
N GLU A 39 -18.23 15.27 4.96
CA GLU A 39 -17.88 14.24 5.95
C GLU A 39 -16.43 14.35 6.42
N ARG A 40 -15.55 14.99 5.62
CA ARG A 40 -14.16 15.26 6.03
C ARG A 40 -14.08 16.28 7.17
N GLU A 41 -14.90 17.31 7.16
CA GLU A 41 -14.98 18.30 8.23
C GLU A 41 -15.60 17.69 9.48
N GLN A 42 -16.68 16.93 9.31
CA GLN A 42 -17.34 16.25 10.42
C GLN A 42 -16.39 15.29 11.14
N ILE A 43 -15.67 14.43 10.42
CA ILE A 43 -14.74 13.47 11.04
C ILE A 43 -13.55 14.18 11.71
N SER A 44 -13.14 15.35 11.20
CA SER A 44 -12.10 16.16 11.83
C SER A 44 -12.57 16.69 13.18
N PHE A 45 -13.78 17.20 13.27
CA PHE A 45 -14.40 17.61 14.53
C PHE A 45 -14.53 16.45 15.53
N GLU A 46 -15.02 15.30 15.06
CA GLU A 46 -15.15 14.08 15.86
C GLU A 46 -13.78 13.60 16.37
N THR A 47 -12.74 13.73 15.56
CA THR A 47 -11.36 13.37 15.94
C THR A 47 -10.86 14.30 17.07
N GLY A 48 -11.09 15.61 16.96
CA GLY A 48 -10.76 16.57 18.00
C GLY A 48 -11.49 16.30 19.32
N SER A 49 -12.80 16.02 19.24
CA SER A 49 -13.59 15.63 20.42
C SER A 49 -13.12 14.31 21.02
N ARG A 50 -12.72 13.33 20.17
CA ARG A 50 -12.28 12.03 20.62
C ARG A 50 -10.94 12.07 21.35
N ILE A 51 -9.97 12.85 20.88
CA ILE A 51 -8.64 12.91 21.52
C ILE A 51 -8.75 13.43 22.96
N VAL A 52 -9.61 14.39 23.23
CA VAL A 52 -9.86 14.88 24.60
C VAL A 52 -10.36 13.74 25.51
N LYS A 53 -11.32 12.95 25.01
CA LYS A 53 -11.83 11.80 25.77
C LYS A 53 -10.76 10.73 26.00
N MET A 54 -9.88 10.48 25.01
CA MET A 54 -8.77 9.54 25.15
C MET A 54 -7.81 9.93 26.26
N VAL A 55 -7.57 11.24 26.44
CA VAL A 55 -6.74 11.75 27.56
C VAL A 55 -7.39 11.40 28.90
N HIS A 56 -8.68 11.65 29.06
CA HIS A 56 -9.40 11.30 30.29
C HIS A 56 -9.49 9.79 30.56
N GLU A 57 -9.54 8.99 29.50
CA GLU A 57 -9.55 7.52 29.55
C GLU A 57 -8.15 6.92 29.74
N ASP A 58 -7.11 7.74 29.74
CA ASP A 58 -5.69 7.28 29.69
C ASP A 58 -5.46 6.27 28.55
N LEU A 59 -6.14 6.47 27.41
CA LEU A 59 -6.00 5.63 26.23
C LEU A 59 -4.82 6.09 25.37
N THR A 60 -3.65 5.59 25.69
CA THR A 60 -2.39 5.95 25.04
C THR A 60 -2.13 5.18 23.75
N PRO A 61 -1.29 5.70 22.83
CA PRO A 61 -0.89 4.98 21.62
C PRO A 61 -0.31 3.58 21.89
N SER A 62 0.43 3.41 23.00
CA SER A 62 1.02 2.12 23.36
C SER A 62 -0.02 1.04 23.71
N LYS A 63 -1.19 1.44 24.17
CA LYS A 63 -2.31 0.50 24.41
C LYS A 63 -2.97 0.03 23.11
N ILE A 64 -2.87 0.81 22.05
CA ILE A 64 -3.48 0.53 20.73
C ILE A 64 -2.48 -0.12 19.79
N MET A 65 -1.30 0.48 19.60
CA MET A 65 -0.28 0.06 18.64
C MET A 65 0.50 -1.16 19.11
N THR A 66 -0.19 -2.24 19.37
CA THR A 66 0.39 -3.53 19.74
C THR A 66 0.92 -4.26 18.50
N LYS A 67 1.77 -5.30 18.68
CA LYS A 67 2.23 -6.14 17.57
C LYS A 67 1.09 -6.67 16.71
N LYS A 68 -0.01 -7.12 17.31
CA LYS A 68 -1.21 -7.59 16.60
C LYS A 68 -1.90 -6.49 15.80
N ALA A 69 -1.85 -5.24 16.26
CA ALA A 69 -2.36 -4.12 15.49
C ALA A 69 -1.53 -3.85 14.23
N PHE A 70 -0.21 -3.94 14.31
CA PHE A 70 0.67 -3.89 13.14
C PHE A 70 0.43 -5.06 12.18
N GLU A 71 0.15 -6.26 12.68
CA GLU A 71 -0.24 -7.40 11.85
C GLU A 71 -1.52 -7.11 11.06
N ASN A 72 -2.55 -6.55 11.70
CA ASN A 72 -3.77 -6.11 11.02
C ASN A 72 -3.47 -5.07 9.92
N ALA A 73 -2.62 -4.10 10.22
CA ALA A 73 -2.24 -3.06 9.25
C ALA A 73 -1.58 -3.63 8.00
N VAL A 74 -0.67 -4.62 8.14
CA VAL A 74 -0.05 -5.32 7.00
C VAL A 74 -1.07 -6.10 6.18
N ILE A 75 -1.98 -6.80 6.84
CA ILE A 75 -3.00 -7.61 6.17
C ILE A 75 -3.95 -6.71 5.37
N VAL A 76 -4.40 -5.60 5.95
CA VAL A 76 -5.25 -4.63 5.25
C VAL A 76 -4.48 -3.96 4.10
N ALA A 77 -3.23 -3.54 4.32
CA ALA A 77 -2.38 -2.97 3.27
C ALA A 77 -2.24 -3.92 2.07
N SER A 78 -2.09 -5.22 2.34
CA SER A 78 -2.02 -6.25 1.30
C SER A 78 -3.35 -6.41 0.57
N ALA A 79 -4.46 -6.45 1.30
CA ALA A 79 -5.80 -6.62 0.72
C ALA A 79 -6.25 -5.45 -0.16
N ILE A 80 -5.76 -4.25 0.09
CA ILE A 80 -6.07 -3.06 -0.73
C ILE A 80 -5.01 -2.77 -1.80
N GLY A 81 -3.95 -3.56 -1.88
CA GLY A 81 -2.85 -3.30 -2.80
C GLY A 81 -2.13 -1.97 -2.52
N ALA A 82 -1.86 -1.67 -1.25
CA ALA A 82 -1.26 -0.41 -0.83
C ALA A 82 0.16 -0.20 -1.39
N SER A 83 0.65 1.03 -1.30
CA SER A 83 2.01 1.40 -1.71
C SER A 83 3.07 0.72 -0.85
N SER A 84 4.21 0.37 -1.45
CA SER A 84 5.40 -0.13 -0.74
C SER A 84 5.95 0.86 0.30
N ASN A 85 5.63 2.14 0.20
CA ASN A 85 5.93 3.14 1.21
C ASN A 85 5.35 2.82 2.59
N CYS A 86 4.19 2.13 2.64
CA CYS A 86 3.59 1.69 3.90
C CYS A 86 4.52 0.81 4.73
N THR A 87 5.38 0.03 4.07
CA THR A 87 6.34 -0.86 4.73
C THR A 87 7.31 -0.06 5.58
N THR A 88 7.98 0.92 5.00
CA THR A 88 8.96 1.76 5.69
C THR A 88 8.32 2.51 6.85
N HIS A 89 7.15 3.11 6.63
CA HIS A 89 6.44 3.86 7.68
C HIS A 89 6.00 2.98 8.83
N LEU A 90 5.40 1.81 8.56
CA LEU A 90 4.97 0.90 9.64
C LEU A 90 6.14 0.36 10.45
N ILE A 91 7.25 0.03 9.80
CA ILE A 91 8.46 -0.44 10.50
C ILE A 91 9.05 0.68 11.37
N ALA A 92 9.09 1.92 10.86
CA ALA A 92 9.58 3.06 11.62
C ALA A 92 8.68 3.34 12.85
N ILE A 93 7.36 3.35 12.68
CA ILE A 93 6.41 3.54 13.78
C ILE A 93 6.55 2.41 14.81
N ALA A 94 6.62 1.15 14.36
CA ALA A 94 6.80 0.01 15.25
C ALA A 94 8.10 0.12 16.08
N LYS A 95 9.19 0.57 15.44
CA LYS A 95 10.47 0.80 16.12
C LYS A 95 10.36 1.88 17.20
N HIS A 96 9.68 2.99 16.92
CA HIS A 96 9.40 4.05 17.91
C HIS A 96 8.57 3.55 19.10
N MET A 97 7.66 2.61 18.84
CA MET A 97 6.82 1.99 19.86
C MET A 97 7.52 0.84 20.61
N GLY A 98 8.78 0.52 20.30
CA GLY A 98 9.49 -0.63 20.88
C GLY A 98 8.94 -1.99 20.43
N VAL A 99 8.14 -2.04 19.36
CA VAL A 99 7.54 -3.27 18.84
C VAL A 99 8.49 -3.91 17.82
N LYS A 100 8.87 -5.17 18.04
CA LYS A 100 9.66 -5.94 17.07
C LYS A 100 8.81 -6.26 15.84
N PHE A 101 9.06 -5.51 14.77
CA PHE A 101 8.34 -5.61 13.50
C PHE A 101 9.28 -5.26 12.35
N ASP A 102 9.39 -6.13 11.36
CA ASP A 102 10.33 -6.01 10.25
C ASP A 102 9.74 -6.52 8.92
N LEU A 103 10.56 -6.55 7.86
CA LEU A 103 10.16 -7.03 6.54
C LEU A 103 9.68 -8.48 6.54
N SER A 104 10.18 -9.33 7.45
CA SER A 104 9.75 -10.73 7.52
C SER A 104 8.28 -10.88 7.89
N ASN A 105 7.74 -9.93 8.67
CA ASN A 105 6.32 -9.87 9.00
C ASN A 105 5.47 -9.57 7.75
N TRP A 106 5.95 -8.71 6.85
CA TRP A 106 5.27 -8.44 5.58
C TRP A 106 5.17 -9.67 4.70
N GLN A 107 6.28 -10.42 4.57
CA GLN A 107 6.29 -11.69 3.83
C GLN A 107 5.34 -12.71 4.43
N LYS A 108 5.43 -12.91 5.75
CA LYS A 108 4.70 -13.97 6.45
C LYS A 108 3.19 -13.74 6.47
N LEU A 109 2.77 -12.49 6.71
CA LEU A 109 1.37 -12.14 6.93
C LEU A 109 0.70 -11.66 5.65
N GLY A 110 1.40 -10.84 4.86
CA GLY A 110 0.81 -10.11 3.74
C GLY A 110 0.80 -10.89 2.44
N HIS A 111 1.87 -11.63 2.11
CA HIS A 111 2.03 -12.22 0.77
C HIS A 111 0.84 -13.07 0.30
N LYS A 112 0.23 -13.83 1.21
CA LYS A 112 -0.88 -14.74 0.90
C LYS A 112 -2.26 -14.09 0.96
N ILE A 113 -2.33 -12.79 1.22
CA ILE A 113 -3.60 -12.07 1.27
C ILE A 113 -4.03 -11.74 -0.16
N PRO A 114 -5.28 -12.02 -0.53
CA PRO A 114 -5.79 -11.69 -1.85
C PRO A 114 -6.05 -10.18 -2.00
N LEU A 115 -6.03 -9.69 -3.24
CA LEU A 115 -6.45 -8.34 -3.56
C LEU A 115 -7.97 -8.25 -3.57
N LEU A 116 -8.52 -7.45 -2.65
CA LEU A 116 -9.95 -7.28 -2.48
C LEU A 116 -10.46 -5.93 -2.99
N ALA A 117 -9.60 -4.90 -3.05
CA ALA A 117 -9.97 -3.59 -3.55
C ALA A 117 -9.71 -3.49 -5.05
N ASN A 118 -10.79 -3.38 -5.84
CA ASN A 118 -10.73 -3.15 -7.29
C ASN A 118 -10.49 -1.67 -7.57
N CYS A 119 -9.34 -1.15 -7.11
CA CYS A 119 -8.99 0.26 -7.21
C CYS A 119 -7.64 0.46 -7.87
N GLN A 120 -7.51 1.55 -8.61
CA GLN A 120 -6.25 1.94 -9.22
C GLN A 120 -5.12 2.06 -8.18
N PRO A 121 -3.86 1.64 -8.52
CA PRO A 121 -3.40 1.21 -9.83
C PRO A 121 -3.62 -0.28 -10.15
N ALA A 122 -4.03 -1.09 -9.22
CA ALA A 122 -4.15 -2.54 -9.39
C ALA A 122 -5.55 -2.99 -9.84
N GLY A 123 -6.49 -2.08 -9.98
CA GLY A 123 -7.87 -2.30 -10.38
C GLY A 123 -8.42 -1.11 -11.17
N GLU A 124 -9.74 -1.08 -11.33
CA GLU A 124 -10.42 -0.20 -12.29
C GLU A 124 -10.95 1.10 -11.66
N HIS A 125 -11.40 1.04 -10.40
CA HIS A 125 -12.13 2.14 -9.78
C HIS A 125 -11.21 3.18 -9.13
N LEU A 126 -11.73 4.41 -9.00
CA LEU A 126 -11.10 5.47 -8.23
C LEU A 126 -11.39 5.30 -6.72
N MET A 127 -10.59 5.95 -5.89
CA MET A 127 -10.75 5.88 -4.43
C MET A 127 -12.07 6.49 -3.91
N GLU A 128 -12.71 7.35 -4.68
CA GLU A 128 -14.07 7.83 -4.36
C GLU A 128 -15.09 6.68 -4.43
N GLY A 129 -15.01 5.83 -5.45
CA GLY A 129 -15.80 4.62 -5.55
C GLY A 129 -15.54 3.69 -4.36
N PHE A 130 -14.28 3.54 -3.96
CA PHE A 130 -13.91 2.74 -2.79
C PHE A 130 -14.52 3.29 -1.48
N TYR A 131 -14.51 4.61 -1.29
CA TYR A 131 -15.19 5.24 -0.16
C TYR A 131 -16.68 4.91 -0.15
N ARG A 132 -17.37 5.11 -1.28
CA ARG A 132 -18.81 4.83 -1.42
C ARG A 132 -19.15 3.36 -1.23
N ALA A 133 -18.26 2.46 -1.61
CA ALA A 133 -18.40 1.00 -1.44
C ALA A 133 -18.18 0.52 0.00
N GLY A 134 -17.90 1.41 0.95
CA GLY A 134 -17.72 1.09 2.37
C GLY A 134 -16.28 1.14 2.86
N GLY A 135 -15.30 1.41 2.01
CA GLY A 135 -13.91 1.72 2.36
C GLY A 135 -13.21 0.67 3.22
N ILE A 136 -12.32 1.15 4.09
CA ILE A 136 -11.53 0.28 4.98
C ILE A 136 -12.38 -0.56 5.93
N PRO A 137 -13.47 -0.03 6.53
CA PRO A 137 -14.34 -0.87 7.36
C PRO A 137 -14.93 -2.08 6.62
N ALA A 138 -15.27 -1.95 5.33
CA ALA A 138 -15.79 -3.05 4.52
C ALA A 138 -14.71 -4.11 4.24
N ILE A 139 -13.48 -3.70 3.92
CA ILE A 139 -12.32 -4.59 3.78
C ILE A 139 -12.05 -5.33 5.09
N MET A 140 -11.96 -4.61 6.21
CA MET A 140 -11.70 -5.22 7.51
C MET A 140 -12.81 -6.21 7.90
N LYS A 141 -14.06 -5.93 7.56
CA LYS A 141 -15.18 -6.83 7.81
C LYS A 141 -15.08 -8.12 6.98
N GLU A 142 -14.67 -8.02 5.73
CA GLU A 142 -14.42 -9.19 4.87
C GLU A 142 -13.24 -10.03 5.39
N LEU A 143 -12.14 -9.39 5.79
CA LEU A 143 -10.99 -10.04 6.42
C LEU A 143 -11.35 -10.71 7.76
N MET A 144 -12.20 -10.08 8.57
CA MET A 144 -12.68 -10.61 9.84
C MET A 144 -13.52 -11.87 9.64
N LYS A 145 -14.44 -11.88 8.65
CA LYS A 145 -15.23 -13.08 8.28
C LYS A 145 -14.35 -14.28 7.95
N ASN A 146 -13.21 -14.01 7.31
CA ASN A 146 -12.26 -15.03 6.91
C ASN A 146 -11.17 -15.29 7.95
N LYS A 147 -11.33 -14.79 9.20
CA LYS A 147 -10.43 -14.98 10.33
C LYS A 147 -8.98 -14.56 10.05
N LYS A 148 -8.80 -13.50 9.24
CA LYS A 148 -7.48 -13.01 8.85
C LYS A 148 -6.96 -11.89 9.73
N ILE A 149 -7.82 -11.18 10.47
CA ILE A 149 -7.42 -10.07 11.35
C ILE A 149 -7.79 -10.35 12.81
N HIS A 150 -7.02 -9.72 13.69
CA HIS A 150 -7.28 -9.73 15.13
C HIS A 150 -8.43 -8.77 15.45
N GLN A 151 -9.54 -9.28 15.93
CA GLN A 151 -10.79 -8.53 16.10
C GLN A 151 -10.96 -7.89 17.49
N ASN A 152 -10.23 -8.39 18.50
CA ASN A 152 -10.39 -7.98 19.90
C ASN A 152 -9.41 -6.87 20.33
N LEU A 153 -8.77 -6.18 19.37
CA LEU A 153 -7.84 -5.11 19.65
C LEU A 153 -8.58 -3.80 19.88
N ILE A 154 -8.16 -3.08 20.92
CA ILE A 154 -8.69 -1.73 21.22
C ILE A 154 -8.22 -0.74 20.15
N THR A 155 -9.06 0.25 19.86
CA THR A 155 -8.77 1.32 18.89
C THR A 155 -8.97 2.69 19.54
N VAL A 156 -8.65 3.77 18.83
CA VAL A 156 -8.88 5.14 19.29
C VAL A 156 -10.33 5.43 19.73
N THR A 157 -11.30 4.64 19.27
CA THR A 157 -12.70 4.80 19.68
C THR A 157 -12.97 4.35 21.13
N GLY A 158 -12.02 3.69 21.79
CA GLY A 158 -12.25 3.01 23.07
C GLY A 158 -12.97 1.67 22.91
N LYS A 159 -13.23 1.25 21.68
CA LYS A 159 -13.92 -0.01 21.33
C LYS A 159 -12.97 -0.93 20.58
N THR A 160 -13.31 -2.21 20.58
CA THR A 160 -12.54 -3.19 19.79
C THR A 160 -12.83 -3.05 18.29
N VAL A 161 -11.94 -3.61 17.48
CA VAL A 161 -12.13 -3.72 16.01
C VAL A 161 -13.50 -4.35 15.70
N ALA A 162 -13.82 -5.49 16.34
CA ALA A 162 -15.11 -6.16 16.12
C ALA A 162 -16.31 -5.27 16.50
N GLN A 163 -16.22 -4.50 17.57
CA GLN A 163 -17.28 -3.59 17.99
C GLN A 163 -17.50 -2.46 17.01
N ASN A 164 -16.40 -1.89 16.47
CA ASN A 164 -16.47 -0.84 15.44
C ASN A 164 -17.09 -1.34 14.13
N LEU A 165 -16.88 -2.60 13.79
CA LEU A 165 -17.37 -3.22 12.56
C LEU A 165 -18.79 -3.82 12.65
N ARG A 166 -19.50 -3.64 13.77
CA ARG A 166 -20.88 -4.18 13.94
C ARG A 166 -21.90 -3.53 13.02
N LYS A 167 -21.74 -2.23 12.73
CA LYS A 167 -22.69 -1.51 11.86
C LYS A 167 -22.78 -2.21 10.51
N LYS A 168 -24.01 -2.32 9.99
CA LYS A 168 -24.24 -2.79 8.62
C LYS A 168 -23.53 -1.81 7.66
N ILE A 169 -22.76 -2.35 6.74
CA ILE A 169 -22.09 -1.60 5.67
C ILE A 169 -22.70 -2.13 4.38
N ASP A 170 -23.23 -1.25 3.58
CA ASP A 170 -23.62 -1.56 2.23
C ASP A 170 -22.36 -1.61 1.37
N VAL A 171 -22.07 -2.77 0.81
CA VAL A 171 -20.80 -3.03 0.12
C VAL A 171 -21.06 -3.25 -1.35
N ASP A 172 -20.57 -2.33 -2.17
CA ASP A 172 -20.51 -2.55 -3.61
C ASP A 172 -19.44 -3.60 -3.94
N ARG A 173 -19.91 -4.75 -4.47
CA ARG A 173 -19.06 -5.91 -4.75
C ARG A 173 -18.27 -5.79 -6.05
N ASP A 174 -18.57 -4.81 -6.88
CA ASP A 174 -17.71 -4.47 -8.02
C ASP A 174 -16.41 -3.82 -7.55
N VAL A 175 -16.49 -3.02 -6.50
CA VAL A 175 -15.36 -2.25 -5.98
C VAL A 175 -14.63 -3.00 -4.87
N ILE A 176 -15.37 -3.65 -3.96
CA ILE A 176 -14.80 -4.43 -2.84
C ILE A 176 -15.18 -5.89 -2.99
N LYS A 177 -14.25 -6.67 -3.48
CA LYS A 177 -14.42 -8.11 -3.77
C LYS A 177 -14.49 -8.95 -2.49
N THR A 178 -14.99 -10.18 -2.62
CA THR A 178 -14.94 -11.17 -1.54
C THR A 178 -13.65 -11.99 -1.60
N PHE A 179 -13.38 -12.77 -0.57
CA PHE A 179 -12.26 -13.72 -0.59
C PHE A 179 -12.36 -14.77 -1.70
N LYS A 180 -13.58 -15.17 -2.08
CA LYS A 180 -13.80 -16.16 -3.15
C LYS A 180 -13.70 -15.55 -4.53
N ASP A 181 -14.16 -14.32 -4.66
CA ASP A 181 -14.17 -13.55 -5.89
C ASP A 181 -13.19 -12.39 -5.75
N ASN A 182 -11.91 -12.71 -5.64
CA ASN A 182 -10.83 -11.74 -5.50
C ASN A 182 -10.19 -11.44 -6.86
N LEU A 183 -9.48 -10.32 -6.95
CA LEU A 183 -8.79 -9.94 -8.19
C LEU A 183 -7.51 -10.74 -8.41
N THR A 184 -6.82 -11.09 -7.32
CA THR A 184 -5.55 -11.83 -7.35
C THR A 184 -5.35 -12.53 -6.02
N ASP A 185 -5.11 -13.83 -6.03
CA ASP A 185 -5.02 -14.66 -4.81
C ASP A 185 -3.86 -14.31 -3.88
N LYS A 186 -2.74 -13.87 -4.41
CA LYS A 186 -1.50 -13.57 -3.67
C LYS A 186 -1.02 -12.18 -4.07
N ALA A 187 -1.71 -11.17 -3.59
CA ALA A 187 -1.50 -9.78 -3.98
C ALA A 187 -0.67 -8.96 -2.99
N GLY A 188 -0.23 -9.58 -1.92
CA GLY A 188 0.59 -8.89 -0.92
C GLY A 188 2.02 -8.67 -1.37
N PHE A 189 2.82 -8.17 -0.44
CA PHE A 189 4.21 -7.85 -0.70
C PHE A 189 5.10 -9.09 -0.63
N LEU A 190 6.01 -9.19 -1.58
CA LEU A 190 7.05 -10.21 -1.61
C LEU A 190 8.36 -9.59 -1.11
N VAL A 191 9.01 -10.26 -0.16
CA VAL A 191 10.34 -9.88 0.32
C VAL A 191 11.37 -10.75 -0.39
N MET A 192 12.22 -10.11 -1.18
CA MET A 192 13.25 -10.78 -1.96
C MET A 192 14.60 -10.67 -1.26
N LYS A 193 15.44 -11.68 -1.45
CA LYS A 193 16.82 -11.73 -0.97
C LYS A 193 17.72 -12.23 -2.08
N GLY A 194 18.93 -11.72 -2.15
CA GLY A 194 19.89 -12.12 -3.16
C GLY A 194 21.30 -11.69 -2.83
N ASN A 195 22.22 -11.91 -3.77
CA ASN A 195 23.61 -11.50 -3.65
C ASN A 195 23.83 -10.00 -3.94
N PHE A 196 22.84 -9.34 -4.57
CA PHE A 196 22.91 -7.92 -4.87
C PHE A 196 22.43 -7.05 -3.68
N PHE A 197 21.44 -7.54 -2.92
CA PHE A 197 20.96 -6.90 -1.68
C PHE A 197 20.47 -7.95 -0.69
N SER A 198 20.58 -7.64 0.60
CA SER A 198 20.18 -8.55 1.68
C SER A 198 18.66 -8.71 1.79
N SER A 199 17.90 -7.66 1.46
CA SER A 199 16.45 -7.71 1.37
C SER A 199 15.90 -6.56 0.52
N ALA A 200 14.85 -6.84 -0.24
CA ALA A 200 14.06 -5.87 -0.96
C ALA A 200 12.59 -6.23 -0.85
N ILE A 201 11.71 -5.25 -1.02
CA ILE A 201 10.28 -5.47 -1.05
C ILE A 201 9.73 -5.20 -2.44
N MET A 202 8.87 -6.08 -2.91
CA MET A 202 8.18 -5.95 -4.18
C MET A 202 6.68 -6.03 -3.98
N LYS A 203 5.95 -5.09 -4.57
CA LYS A 203 4.49 -5.14 -4.65
C LYS A 203 4.09 -6.04 -5.80
N THR A 204 3.33 -7.10 -5.51
CA THR A 204 2.94 -8.10 -6.51
C THR A 204 1.58 -7.84 -7.14
N SER A 205 0.75 -7.01 -6.50
CA SER A 205 -0.62 -6.70 -6.97
C SER A 205 -0.69 -5.94 -8.30
N VAL A 206 0.40 -5.28 -8.70
CA VAL A 206 0.47 -4.51 -9.96
C VAL A 206 1.17 -5.23 -11.10
N ILE A 207 1.59 -6.48 -10.91
CA ILE A 207 2.18 -7.27 -12.00
C ILE A 207 1.04 -7.72 -12.91
N SER A 208 0.96 -7.13 -14.09
CA SER A 208 -0.08 -7.44 -15.07
C SER A 208 -0.01 -8.90 -15.52
N LYS A 209 -1.14 -9.45 -15.97
CA LYS A 209 -1.19 -10.79 -16.56
C LYS A 209 -0.30 -10.87 -17.78
N GLU A 210 -0.32 -9.87 -18.64
CA GLU A 210 0.50 -9.80 -19.85
C GLU A 210 1.99 -9.86 -19.52
N PHE A 211 2.48 -9.06 -18.55
CA PHE A 211 3.87 -9.14 -18.10
C PHE A 211 4.21 -10.51 -17.55
N ARG A 212 3.32 -11.09 -16.78
CA ARG A 212 3.51 -12.42 -16.20
C ARG A 212 3.59 -13.50 -17.28
N ASP A 213 2.68 -13.48 -18.24
CA ASP A 213 2.64 -14.45 -19.34
C ASP A 213 3.87 -14.32 -20.26
N ARG A 214 4.30 -13.09 -20.54
CA ARG A 214 5.44 -12.80 -21.41
C ARG A 214 6.80 -13.08 -20.79
N TYR A 215 6.99 -12.68 -19.53
CA TYR A 215 8.33 -12.67 -18.92
C TYR A 215 8.52 -13.64 -17.76
N LEU A 216 7.46 -14.11 -17.12
CA LEU A 216 7.55 -14.91 -15.90
C LEU A 216 7.03 -16.34 -16.06
N SER A 217 6.54 -16.71 -17.23
CA SER A 217 5.92 -18.02 -17.53
C SER A 217 6.87 -19.05 -18.13
N ASN A 218 8.18 -18.79 -18.18
CA ASN A 218 9.14 -19.75 -18.72
C ASN A 218 9.11 -21.06 -17.91
N PRO A 219 8.77 -22.22 -18.52
CA PRO A 219 8.64 -23.49 -17.78
C PRO A 219 9.94 -23.94 -17.10
N LYS A 220 11.10 -23.61 -17.68
CA LYS A 220 12.41 -23.96 -17.10
C LYS A 220 12.82 -23.07 -15.95
N HIS A 221 12.34 -21.82 -15.95
CA HIS A 221 12.68 -20.80 -14.95
C HIS A 221 11.45 -19.97 -14.61
N PRO A 222 10.44 -20.53 -13.93
CA PRO A 222 9.21 -19.82 -13.62
C PRO A 222 9.47 -18.65 -12.65
N ASN A 223 8.81 -17.54 -12.90
CA ASN A 223 8.95 -16.29 -12.12
C ASN A 223 10.38 -15.69 -12.14
N VAL A 224 11.17 -15.97 -13.15
CA VAL A 224 12.50 -15.38 -13.32
C VAL A 224 12.49 -14.45 -14.52
N PHE A 225 12.78 -13.18 -14.28
CA PHE A 225 13.08 -12.20 -15.31
C PHE A 225 14.60 -12.02 -15.43
N LYS A 226 15.12 -12.13 -16.64
CA LYS A 226 16.54 -11.92 -16.93
C LYS A 226 16.69 -10.79 -17.93
N GLY A 227 17.41 -9.74 -17.55
CA GLY A 227 17.59 -8.57 -18.39
C GLY A 227 18.96 -7.94 -18.23
N LYS A 228 19.23 -6.95 -19.08
CA LYS A 228 20.44 -6.14 -19.05
C LYS A 228 20.28 -5.01 -18.03
N ALA A 229 21.20 -4.92 -17.09
CA ALA A 229 21.21 -3.81 -16.12
C ALA A 229 21.68 -2.50 -16.77
N VAL A 230 20.89 -1.45 -16.59
CA VAL A 230 21.24 -0.06 -16.89
C VAL A 230 21.29 0.69 -15.58
N VAL A 231 22.49 1.11 -15.19
CA VAL A 231 22.75 1.67 -13.85
C VAL A 231 22.90 3.18 -13.92
N PHE A 232 22.26 3.85 -12.97
CA PHE A 232 22.33 5.30 -12.75
C PHE A 232 22.90 5.57 -11.35
N GLU A 233 23.74 6.59 -11.23
CA GLU A 233 24.41 6.97 -9.98
C GLU A 233 23.59 7.96 -9.13
N GLY A 234 22.28 7.85 -9.22
CA GLY A 234 21.33 8.67 -8.48
C GLY A 234 20.20 9.18 -9.36
N PRO A 235 19.21 9.87 -8.78
CA PRO A 235 18.09 10.44 -9.50
C PRO A 235 18.50 11.49 -10.53
N GLU A 236 19.51 12.29 -10.22
CA GLU A 236 20.02 13.33 -11.11
C GLU A 236 20.62 12.69 -12.38
N ASP A 237 21.53 11.72 -12.22
CA ASP A 237 22.11 10.98 -13.35
C ASP A 237 21.02 10.26 -14.17
N TYR A 238 19.96 9.75 -13.52
CA TYR A 238 18.83 9.20 -14.21
C TYR A 238 18.12 10.25 -15.08
N HIS A 239 17.81 11.42 -14.54
CA HIS A 239 17.12 12.48 -15.28
C HIS A 239 17.94 13.01 -16.45
N ASP A 240 19.25 13.13 -16.28
CA ASP A 240 20.14 13.63 -17.31
C ASP A 240 20.33 12.65 -18.47
N ARG A 241 20.35 11.35 -18.16
CA ARG A 241 20.75 10.32 -19.12
C ARG A 241 19.60 9.50 -19.69
N ILE A 242 18.46 9.40 -18.99
CA ILE A 242 17.39 8.49 -19.36
C ILE A 242 16.91 8.66 -20.82
N ASN A 243 16.92 9.90 -21.31
CA ASN A 243 16.52 10.24 -22.67
C ASN A 243 17.65 10.06 -23.72
N SER A 244 18.81 9.57 -23.32
CA SER A 244 19.91 9.38 -24.24
C SER A 244 19.74 8.13 -25.08
N LYS A 245 19.69 8.28 -26.41
CA LYS A 245 19.68 7.16 -27.35
C LYS A 245 20.89 6.22 -27.20
N LYS A 246 21.97 6.67 -26.56
CA LYS A 246 23.18 5.88 -26.31
C LYS A 246 22.95 4.76 -25.30
N LEU A 247 21.96 4.88 -24.41
CA LEU A 247 21.65 3.86 -23.40
C LEU A 247 21.07 2.56 -23.99
N LYS A 248 20.46 2.61 -25.17
CA LYS A 248 19.86 1.46 -25.84
C LYS A 248 18.95 0.66 -24.87
N ILE A 249 18.05 1.38 -24.19
CA ILE A 249 17.06 0.77 -23.31
C ILE A 249 16.01 0.09 -24.17
N ASP A 250 15.63 -1.11 -23.79
CA ASP A 250 14.61 -1.92 -24.43
C ASP A 250 13.76 -2.66 -23.36
N GLU A 251 12.81 -3.46 -23.80
CA GLU A 251 11.92 -4.25 -22.95
C GLU A 251 12.63 -5.30 -22.07
N ASN A 252 13.87 -5.64 -22.35
CA ASN A 252 14.70 -6.53 -21.54
C ASN A 252 15.67 -5.78 -20.63
N SER A 253 15.54 -4.48 -20.52
CA SER A 253 16.38 -3.67 -19.66
C SER A 253 15.86 -3.60 -18.23
N ILE A 254 16.77 -3.67 -17.25
CA ILE A 254 16.48 -3.49 -15.83
C ILE A 254 17.14 -2.17 -15.41
N LEU A 255 16.33 -1.16 -15.07
CA LEU A 255 16.83 0.13 -14.62
C LEU A 255 17.17 0.05 -13.13
N ILE A 256 18.39 0.44 -12.78
CA ILE A 256 18.89 0.45 -11.40
C ILE A 256 19.36 1.84 -11.07
N ILE A 257 18.76 2.46 -10.05
CA ILE A 257 19.17 3.77 -9.55
C ILE A 257 19.81 3.55 -8.19
N ARG A 258 21.10 3.88 -8.08
CA ARG A 258 21.87 3.73 -6.85
C ARG A 258 21.58 4.88 -5.90
N GLY A 259 21.82 4.67 -4.62
CA GLY A 259 21.67 5.71 -3.60
C GLY A 259 20.23 6.18 -3.32
N CYS A 260 19.23 5.47 -3.82
CA CYS A 260 17.82 5.75 -3.56
C CYS A 260 17.26 4.80 -2.52
N GLY A 261 16.41 5.29 -1.63
CA GLY A 261 15.77 4.45 -0.62
C GLY A 261 15.66 5.13 0.74
N PRO A 262 15.36 4.34 1.82
CA PRO A 262 15.20 4.87 3.18
C PRO A 262 16.46 5.56 3.74
N VAL A 263 17.62 5.08 3.30
CA VAL A 263 18.91 5.70 3.60
C VAL A 263 19.50 6.15 2.26
N GLY A 264 19.52 7.41 2.01
CA GLY A 264 19.91 8.00 0.72
C GLY A 264 18.97 9.11 0.32
N TYR A 265 18.89 9.38 -0.95
CA TYR A 265 18.07 10.45 -1.52
C TYR A 265 16.66 9.97 -1.90
N PRO A 266 15.69 10.80 -1.63
CA PRO A 266 15.40 11.80 -0.61
C PRO A 266 14.79 11.17 0.66
N GLY A 267 15.41 10.15 1.18
CA GLY A 267 14.84 9.30 2.22
C GLY A 267 13.96 8.20 1.63
N SER A 268 12.97 7.70 2.37
CA SER A 268 12.19 6.54 1.89
C SER A 268 11.39 6.80 0.63
N ALA A 269 11.52 8.01 0.01
CA ALA A 269 10.31 8.10 -0.53
C ALA A 269 10.15 8.32 -1.92
N GLU A 270 10.67 9.09 -2.32
CA GLU A 270 9.84 9.64 -3.35
C GLU A 270 10.63 9.62 -4.63
N VAL A 271 11.07 8.44 -4.99
CA VAL A 271 11.53 8.12 -6.35
C VAL A 271 10.37 8.14 -7.35
N VAL A 272 9.22 8.69 -6.95
CA VAL A 272 8.03 8.89 -7.81
C VAL A 272 8.25 9.82 -8.99
N ASN A 273 9.36 10.49 -9.04
CA ASN A 273 9.74 11.31 -10.19
C ASN A 273 10.47 10.53 -11.29
N ILE A 274 10.61 9.21 -11.15
CA ILE A 274 11.10 8.36 -12.23
C ILE A 274 9.95 8.15 -13.21
N CYS A 275 9.76 9.11 -14.07
CA CYS A 275 8.87 9.00 -15.21
C CYS A 275 9.71 8.74 -16.44
N LEU A 276 9.46 7.62 -17.10
CA LEU A 276 10.02 7.37 -18.43
C LEU A 276 9.31 8.30 -19.41
N LEU A 277 10.02 9.30 -19.90
CA LEU A 277 9.47 10.26 -20.87
C LEU A 277 9.52 9.76 -22.32
N TYR A 278 9.68 8.44 -22.51
CA TYR A 278 10.04 7.89 -23.80
C TYR A 278 8.98 7.79 -24.82
N THR A 279 7.75 7.72 -24.42
CA THR A 279 6.66 7.61 -25.36
C THR A 279 5.66 8.72 -25.08
N SER A 280 5.17 9.35 -26.12
CA SER A 280 4.03 10.26 -26.03
C SER A 280 2.84 9.59 -25.34
N ASP A 281 2.79 8.27 -25.37
CA ASP A 281 1.72 7.44 -24.82
C ASP A 281 2.06 6.84 -23.45
N ALA A 282 3.34 6.84 -23.02
CA ALA A 282 3.76 6.31 -21.72
C ALA A 282 3.13 7.04 -20.53
N ALA A 283 2.63 8.25 -20.72
CA ALA A 283 1.87 8.96 -19.71
C ALA A 283 0.48 8.35 -19.48
N ASP A 284 -0.08 7.66 -20.47
CA ASP A 284 -1.42 7.09 -20.40
C ASP A 284 -1.39 5.57 -20.15
N GLU A 285 -0.35 4.85 -20.58
CA GLU A 285 -0.23 3.40 -20.42
C GLU A 285 0.48 2.95 -19.14
N TRP A 286 1.16 3.84 -18.42
CA TRP A 286 1.95 3.52 -17.22
C TRP A 286 1.19 3.66 -15.91
N TRP A 287 -0.07 3.33 -15.93
CA TRP A 287 -0.93 3.26 -14.76
C TRP A 287 -1.24 1.82 -14.34
N GLY A 288 -0.53 0.87 -14.90
CA GLY A 288 -0.53 -0.51 -14.45
C GLY A 288 0.36 -0.75 -13.23
#